data_85aa948cd8d71ade83901a318d41c588
#
_entry.id   85aa948cd8d71ade83901a318d41c588
#
_cell.length_a   1.000
_cell.length_b   1.000
_cell.length_c   1.000
_cell.angle_alpha   90.00
_cell.angle_beta   90.00
_cell.angle_gamma   90.00
#
_symmetry.space_group_name_H-M   'P 1'
#
loop_
_entity.id
_entity.type
_entity.pdbx_description
1 polymer ?
#
loop_
_entity_poly.entity_id
_entity_poly.type
_entity_poly.pdbx_seq_one_letter_code
_entity_poly.pdbx_strand_id
1 'polypeptide(L)'
;MKSYIAKAQEVERKWYVVDAAGKPLGRVASQVASILRGKNKPTFTPNVDCGDFVIVINAEKVVLTGKKLDQKLMRKHSLYPGGLKETPYREVLAKKPEFAFEEAVRRMLPTGVLGRKMLKKLKVYRGAEHGHDAQKPEVLELKY
;
A
#
# COMPACT_ATOMS: atom_id res chain seq x y z
N MET A 1 28.17 21.10 -12.08
CA MET A 1 27.52 20.44 -10.94
C MET A 1 26.75 19.23 -11.46
N LYS A 2 26.93 18.05 -10.87
CA LYS A 2 26.21 16.84 -11.30
C LYS A 2 25.11 16.54 -10.27
N SER A 3 23.86 16.38 -10.72
CA SER A 3 22.78 15.93 -9.86
C SER A 3 22.96 14.46 -9.49
N TYR A 4 22.60 14.10 -8.26
CA TYR A 4 22.62 12.72 -7.80
C TYR A 4 21.55 11.89 -8.55
N ILE A 5 21.95 10.73 -9.05
CA ILE A 5 21.05 9.74 -9.65
C ILE A 5 21.31 8.42 -8.94
N ALA A 6 20.27 7.87 -8.31
CA ALA A 6 20.39 6.59 -7.62
C ALA A 6 20.65 5.45 -8.58
N LYS A 7 21.53 4.52 -8.20
CA LYS A 7 21.74 3.27 -8.91
C LYS A 7 20.98 2.15 -8.21
N ALA A 8 20.30 1.32 -8.98
CA ALA A 8 19.44 0.26 -8.43
C ALA A 8 20.19 -0.74 -7.52
N GLN A 9 21.48 -0.92 -7.75
CA GLN A 9 22.35 -1.82 -6.98
C GLN A 9 22.79 -1.24 -5.63
N GLU A 10 22.84 0.09 -5.51
CA GLU A 10 23.32 0.80 -4.32
C GLU A 10 22.18 1.20 -3.36
N VAL A 11 20.93 0.95 -3.75
CA VAL A 11 19.77 1.33 -2.91
C VAL A 11 19.62 0.38 -1.74
N GLU A 12 19.79 0.91 -0.53
CA GLU A 12 19.47 0.22 0.70
C GLU A 12 17.97 0.26 0.96
N ARG A 13 17.37 -0.88 1.27
CA ARG A 13 15.93 -1.03 1.56
C ARG A 13 15.73 -1.54 2.96
N LYS A 14 14.93 -0.81 3.72
CA LYS A 14 14.51 -1.20 5.07
C LYS A 14 13.13 -1.86 5.05
N TRP A 15 12.79 -2.50 6.14
CA TRP A 15 11.47 -3.09 6.37
C TRP A 15 10.76 -2.33 7.48
N TYR A 16 9.52 -1.93 7.22
CA TYR A 16 8.68 -1.23 8.17
C TYR A 16 7.39 -1.99 8.43
N VAL A 17 6.95 -1.98 9.68
CA VAL A 17 5.62 -2.44 10.09
C VAL A 17 4.74 -1.24 10.40
N VAL A 18 3.56 -1.23 9.84
CA VAL A 18 2.54 -0.20 10.06
C VAL A 18 1.26 -0.85 10.58
N ASP A 19 0.79 -0.40 11.72
CA ASP A 19 -0.52 -0.83 12.23
C ASP A 19 -1.63 0.05 11.65
N ALA A 20 -2.60 -0.59 10.98
CA ALA A 20 -3.75 0.06 10.36
C ALA A 20 -4.99 0.10 11.28
N ALA A 21 -4.94 -0.50 12.47
CA ALA A 21 -6.09 -0.57 13.37
C ALA A 21 -6.62 0.82 13.75
N GLY A 22 -7.93 1.03 13.57
CA GLY A 22 -8.60 2.28 13.90
C GLY A 22 -8.24 3.49 13.04
N LYS A 23 -7.42 3.31 12.01
CA LYS A 23 -6.94 4.39 11.16
C LYS A 23 -7.72 4.46 9.84
N PRO A 24 -7.92 5.66 9.26
CA PRO A 24 -8.59 5.79 7.98
C PRO A 24 -7.79 5.17 6.83
N LEU A 25 -8.42 4.26 6.07
CA LEU A 25 -7.79 3.53 4.98
C LEU A 25 -6.99 4.44 4.02
N GLY A 26 -7.61 5.51 3.54
CA GLY A 26 -6.99 6.38 2.54
C GLY A 26 -5.75 7.11 3.05
N ARG A 27 -5.75 7.55 4.31
CA ARG A 27 -4.62 8.26 4.92
C ARG A 27 -3.44 7.32 5.15
N VAL A 28 -3.68 6.13 5.67
CA VAL A 28 -2.64 5.11 5.82
C VAL A 28 -2.08 4.71 4.45
N ALA A 29 -2.97 4.44 3.48
CA ALA A 29 -2.56 4.05 2.13
C ALA A 29 -1.69 5.10 1.43
N SER A 30 -1.96 6.39 1.61
CA SER A 30 -1.18 7.46 0.99
C SER A 30 0.25 7.55 1.55
N GLN A 31 0.41 7.38 2.85
CA GLN A 31 1.73 7.38 3.48
C GLN A 31 2.52 6.11 3.13
N VAL A 32 1.87 4.95 3.15
CA VAL A 32 2.48 3.70 2.70
C VAL A 32 2.94 3.80 1.24
N ALA A 33 2.12 4.36 0.35
CA ALA A 33 2.50 4.57 -1.05
C ALA A 33 3.72 5.50 -1.20
N SER A 34 3.82 6.54 -0.37
CA SER A 34 4.96 7.45 -0.32
C SER A 34 6.26 6.73 0.07
N ILE A 35 6.19 5.83 1.06
CA ILE A 35 7.34 5.03 1.52
C ILE A 35 7.74 4.00 0.47
N LEU A 36 6.77 3.30 -0.13
CA LEU A 36 7.03 2.33 -1.21
C LEU A 36 7.69 2.96 -2.43
N ARG A 37 7.35 4.22 -2.72
CA ARG A 37 7.98 4.99 -3.79
C ARG A 37 9.35 5.54 -3.42
N GLY A 38 9.61 5.73 -2.12
CA GLY A 38 10.88 6.26 -1.60
C GLY A 38 10.93 7.79 -1.50
N LYS A 39 9.78 8.47 -1.52
CA LYS A 39 9.72 9.94 -1.40
C LYS A 39 10.24 10.50 -0.07
N ASN A 40 10.32 9.66 0.94
CA ASN A 40 10.88 10.01 2.26
C ASN A 40 12.41 10.06 2.29
N LYS A 41 13.07 9.58 1.24
CA LYS A 41 14.53 9.54 1.14
C LYS A 41 15.07 10.75 0.36
N PRO A 42 16.17 11.38 0.82
CA PRO A 42 16.81 12.47 0.07
C PRO A 42 17.43 11.98 -1.25
N THR A 43 17.70 10.68 -1.36
CA THR A 43 18.25 10.02 -2.55
C THR A 43 17.18 9.62 -3.58
N PHE A 44 15.95 10.08 -3.41
CA PHE A 44 14.85 9.73 -4.30
C PHE A 44 15.14 10.09 -5.76
N THR A 45 15.00 9.10 -6.64
CA THR A 45 15.14 9.27 -8.09
C THR A 45 13.91 8.67 -8.77
N PRO A 46 13.17 9.43 -9.61
CA PRO A 46 11.87 9.00 -10.16
C PRO A 46 11.92 7.74 -11.03
N ASN A 47 13.01 7.49 -11.71
CA ASN A 47 13.19 6.36 -12.63
C ASN A 47 13.74 5.08 -11.97
N VAL A 48 14.12 5.16 -10.70
CA VAL A 48 14.66 4.03 -9.92
C VAL A 48 13.74 3.73 -8.75
N ASP A 49 13.58 2.45 -8.42
CA ASP A 49 12.84 2.01 -7.25
C ASP A 49 13.70 2.17 -5.98
N CYS A 50 13.55 3.32 -5.33
CA CYS A 50 14.28 3.70 -4.10
C CYS A 50 13.51 3.39 -2.81
N GLY A 51 12.28 2.91 -2.90
CA GLY A 51 11.40 2.71 -1.75
C GLY A 51 11.75 1.50 -0.89
N ASP A 52 11.17 1.49 0.30
CA ASP A 52 11.35 0.45 1.30
C ASP A 52 10.22 -0.59 1.26
N PHE A 53 10.41 -1.71 1.96
CA PHE A 53 9.36 -2.71 2.17
C PHE A 53 8.43 -2.25 3.30
N VAL A 54 7.13 -2.44 3.11
CA VAL A 54 6.12 -2.09 4.11
C VAL A 54 5.24 -3.29 4.39
N ILE A 55 5.11 -3.63 5.66
CA ILE A 55 4.18 -4.63 6.17
C ILE A 55 3.04 -3.87 6.86
N VAL A 56 1.82 -4.11 6.43
CA VAL A 56 0.62 -3.55 7.07
C VAL A 56 -0.08 -4.65 7.83
N ILE A 57 -0.32 -4.43 9.10
CA ILE A 57 -1.04 -5.35 9.99
C ILE A 57 -2.41 -4.80 10.36
N ASN A 58 -3.30 -5.67 10.86
CA ASN A 58 -4.66 -5.33 11.27
C ASN A 58 -5.52 -4.69 10.17
N ALA A 59 -5.38 -5.15 8.93
CA ALA A 59 -6.14 -4.59 7.81
C ALA A 59 -7.67 -4.73 7.97
N GLU A 60 -8.16 -5.70 8.74
CA GLU A 60 -9.58 -5.86 9.06
C GLU A 60 -10.16 -4.73 9.93
N LYS A 61 -9.32 -4.10 10.76
CA LYS A 61 -9.69 -3.07 11.72
C LYS A 61 -9.58 -1.65 11.15
N VAL A 62 -9.32 -1.53 9.87
CA VAL A 62 -9.22 -0.23 9.19
C VAL A 62 -10.59 0.45 9.15
N VAL A 63 -10.61 1.77 9.26
CA VAL A 63 -11.84 2.57 9.32
C VAL A 63 -12.09 3.26 7.98
N LEU A 64 -13.36 3.27 7.56
CA LEU A 64 -13.87 4.13 6.50
C LEU A 64 -14.81 5.18 7.10
N THR A 65 -14.54 6.45 6.86
CA THR A 65 -15.31 7.57 7.41
C THR A 65 -16.64 7.76 6.69
N GLY A 66 -17.65 8.26 7.41
CA GLY A 66 -18.97 8.52 6.86
C GLY A 66 -19.69 7.26 6.40
N LYS A 67 -20.49 7.38 5.35
CA LYS A 67 -21.28 6.26 4.77
C LYS A 67 -20.53 5.45 3.71
N LYS A 68 -19.19 5.52 3.68
CA LYS A 68 -18.37 4.86 2.64
C LYS A 68 -18.47 3.33 2.65
N LEU A 69 -18.74 2.73 3.81
CA LEU A 69 -18.92 1.27 3.91
C LEU A 69 -20.02 0.77 2.97
N ASP A 70 -21.12 1.51 2.87
CA ASP A 70 -22.30 1.10 2.10
C ASP A 70 -22.30 1.72 0.69
N GLN A 71 -21.88 2.98 0.56
CA GLN A 71 -21.98 3.74 -0.68
C GLN A 71 -20.77 3.57 -1.60
N LYS A 72 -19.59 3.33 -1.03
CA LYS A 72 -18.40 3.15 -1.85
C LYS A 72 -18.38 1.76 -2.46
N LEU A 73 -18.26 1.71 -3.79
CA LEU A 73 -18.24 0.47 -4.54
C LEU A 73 -16.85 0.18 -5.06
N MET A 74 -16.42 -1.06 -4.92
CA MET A 74 -15.26 -1.58 -5.63
C MET A 74 -15.73 -2.11 -6.98
N ARG A 75 -15.25 -1.49 -8.06
CA ARG A 75 -15.64 -1.81 -9.42
C ARG A 75 -14.54 -2.58 -10.14
N LYS A 76 -14.94 -3.66 -10.81
CA LYS A 76 -14.09 -4.45 -11.68
C LYS A 76 -14.86 -4.79 -12.96
N HIS A 77 -14.20 -4.65 -14.11
CA HIS A 77 -14.79 -4.99 -15.40
C HIS A 77 -14.03 -6.14 -16.06
N SER A 78 -14.73 -7.13 -16.57
CA SER A 78 -14.14 -8.31 -17.22
C SER A 78 -13.78 -8.11 -18.70
N LEU A 79 -14.05 -6.93 -19.25
CA LEU A 79 -13.91 -6.54 -20.67
C LEU A 79 -14.94 -7.17 -21.63
N TYR A 80 -15.87 -7.97 -21.12
CA TYR A 80 -17.01 -8.47 -21.90
C TYR A 80 -18.23 -7.55 -21.74
N PRO A 81 -19.18 -7.54 -22.72
CA PRO A 81 -20.44 -6.84 -22.54
C PRO A 81 -21.16 -7.26 -21.26
N GLY A 82 -21.63 -6.28 -20.47
CA GLY A 82 -22.26 -6.56 -19.16
C GLY A 82 -21.30 -7.05 -18.07
N GLY A 83 -19.99 -6.97 -18.28
CA GLY A 83 -18.97 -7.47 -17.35
C GLY A 83 -18.61 -6.57 -16.19
N LEU A 84 -19.35 -5.49 -15.92
CA LEU A 84 -19.15 -4.63 -14.75
C LEU A 84 -19.64 -5.33 -13.49
N LYS A 85 -18.73 -5.51 -12.52
CA LYS A 85 -19.04 -6.02 -11.19
C LYS A 85 -18.79 -4.94 -10.15
N GLU A 86 -19.78 -4.68 -9.34
CA GLU A 86 -19.76 -3.69 -8.25
C GLU A 86 -19.96 -4.40 -6.91
N THR A 87 -19.05 -4.19 -5.98
CA THR A 87 -19.12 -4.79 -4.63
C THR A 87 -19.00 -3.70 -3.60
N PRO A 88 -19.95 -3.59 -2.64
CA PRO A 88 -19.84 -2.63 -1.54
C PRO A 88 -18.59 -2.88 -0.70
N TYR A 89 -17.96 -1.81 -0.22
CA TYR A 89 -16.75 -1.96 0.62
C TYR A 89 -17.00 -2.75 1.91
N ARG A 90 -18.20 -2.76 2.43
CA ARG A 90 -18.59 -3.61 3.57
C ARG A 90 -18.30 -5.07 3.31
N GLU A 91 -18.71 -5.60 2.14
CA GLU A 91 -18.42 -6.99 1.75
C GLU A 91 -16.93 -7.24 1.48
N VAL A 92 -16.26 -6.28 0.86
CA VAL A 92 -14.83 -6.43 0.56
C VAL A 92 -14.01 -6.51 1.83
N LEU A 93 -14.27 -5.64 2.81
CA LEU A 93 -13.57 -5.65 4.10
C LEU A 93 -13.90 -6.90 4.92
N ALA A 94 -15.11 -7.41 4.84
CA ALA A 94 -15.49 -8.65 5.53
C ALA A 94 -14.80 -9.88 4.95
N LYS A 95 -14.73 -9.98 3.62
CA LYS A 95 -14.18 -11.15 2.92
C LYS A 95 -12.66 -11.09 2.75
N LYS A 96 -12.14 -9.97 2.26
CA LYS A 96 -10.72 -9.77 1.88
C LYS A 96 -10.25 -8.34 2.19
N PRO A 97 -10.01 -8.00 3.45
CA PRO A 97 -9.55 -6.66 3.82
C PRO A 97 -8.19 -6.31 3.23
N GLU A 98 -7.31 -7.31 3.05
CA GLU A 98 -6.01 -7.15 2.43
C GLU A 98 -6.12 -6.58 1.03
N PHE A 99 -7.05 -7.11 0.23
CA PHE A 99 -7.28 -6.68 -1.14
C PHE A 99 -7.78 -5.24 -1.22
N ALA A 100 -8.64 -4.82 -0.28
CA ALA A 100 -9.11 -3.44 -0.22
C ALA A 100 -7.96 -2.46 0.02
N PHE A 101 -7.02 -2.83 0.90
CA PHE A 101 -5.85 -2.03 1.20
C PHE A 101 -4.85 -1.99 0.04
N GLU A 102 -4.52 -3.14 -0.53
CA GLU A 102 -3.63 -3.25 -1.69
C GLU A 102 -4.13 -2.44 -2.89
N GLU A 103 -5.44 -2.50 -3.17
CA GLU A 103 -6.04 -1.75 -4.27
C GLU A 103 -5.99 -0.23 -4.03
N ALA A 104 -6.19 0.22 -2.78
CA ALA A 104 -6.05 1.62 -2.42
C ALA A 104 -4.61 2.11 -2.66
N VAL A 105 -3.60 1.36 -2.22
CA VAL A 105 -2.19 1.69 -2.43
C VAL A 105 -1.82 1.61 -3.91
N ARG A 106 -2.26 0.58 -4.63
CA ARG A 106 -1.99 0.39 -6.06
C ARG A 106 -2.40 1.60 -6.88
N ARG A 107 -3.56 2.18 -6.58
CA ARG A 107 -4.06 3.38 -7.29
C ARG A 107 -3.29 4.66 -6.96
N MET A 108 -2.51 4.67 -5.87
CA MET A 108 -1.67 5.80 -5.46
C MET A 108 -0.22 5.66 -5.96
N LEU A 109 0.16 4.49 -6.45
CA LEU A 109 1.48 4.26 -7.05
C LEU A 109 1.49 4.61 -8.53
N PRO A 110 2.67 4.87 -9.13
CA PRO A 110 2.79 5.09 -10.57
C PRO A 110 2.25 3.89 -11.37
N THR A 111 1.68 4.17 -12.53
CA THR A 111 1.31 3.15 -13.50
C THR A 111 2.54 2.62 -14.24
N GLY A 112 2.50 1.37 -14.69
CA GLY A 112 3.57 0.78 -15.48
C GLY A 112 4.42 -0.24 -14.71
N VAL A 113 5.56 -0.59 -15.27
CA VAL A 113 6.44 -1.66 -14.75
C VAL A 113 7.02 -1.30 -13.39
N LEU A 114 7.50 -0.06 -13.24
CA LEU A 114 8.11 0.42 -12.00
C LEU A 114 7.11 0.42 -10.83
N GLY A 115 5.90 0.90 -11.05
CA GLY A 115 4.84 0.90 -10.03
C GLY A 115 4.44 -0.51 -9.60
N ARG A 116 4.43 -1.48 -10.52
CA ARG A 116 4.20 -2.90 -10.18
C ARG A 116 5.32 -3.49 -9.33
N LYS A 117 6.57 -3.11 -9.59
CA LYS A 117 7.71 -3.51 -8.74
C LYS A 117 7.60 -2.92 -7.33
N MET A 118 7.19 -1.64 -7.23
CA MET A 118 6.94 -0.98 -5.94
C MET A 118 5.83 -1.68 -5.15
N LEU A 119 4.73 -2.04 -5.81
CA LEU A 119 3.61 -2.73 -5.16
C LEU A 119 3.99 -4.11 -4.59
N LYS A 120 4.91 -4.84 -5.23
CA LYS A 120 5.40 -6.13 -4.72
C LYS A 120 6.10 -6.03 -3.36
N LYS A 121 6.56 -4.87 -2.97
CA LYS A 121 7.18 -4.60 -1.66
C LYS A 121 6.15 -4.35 -0.55
N LEU A 122 4.88 -4.23 -0.89
CA LEU A 122 3.79 -4.16 0.07
C LEU A 122 3.37 -5.57 0.49
N LYS A 123 3.27 -5.79 1.80
CA LYS A 123 2.72 -6.99 2.41
C LYS A 123 1.60 -6.58 3.34
N VAL A 124 0.40 -7.08 3.11
CA VAL A 124 -0.78 -6.75 3.92
C VAL A 124 -1.28 -8.00 4.60
N TYR A 125 -1.53 -7.89 5.89
CA TYR A 125 -2.04 -8.97 6.74
C TYR A 125 -3.35 -8.55 7.41
N ARG A 126 -4.27 -9.47 7.46
CA ARG A 126 -5.59 -9.29 8.08
C ARG A 126 -5.48 -9.02 9.57
N GLY A 127 -4.72 -9.87 10.27
CA GLY A 127 -4.48 -9.79 11.71
C GLY A 127 -3.20 -9.07 12.09
N ALA A 128 -2.79 -9.27 13.34
CA ALA A 128 -1.57 -8.67 13.90
C ALA A 128 -0.29 -9.45 13.56
N GLU A 129 -0.42 -10.73 13.19
CA GLU A 129 0.74 -11.60 12.94
C GLU A 129 1.23 -11.43 11.50
N HIS A 130 2.54 -11.36 11.34
CA HIS A 130 3.23 -11.35 10.05
C HIS A 130 4.41 -12.33 10.08
N GLY A 131 4.69 -13.01 8.99
CA GLY A 131 5.78 -13.99 8.91
C GLY A 131 7.15 -13.41 8.54
N HIS A 132 7.44 -12.16 8.92
CA HIS A 132 8.64 -11.43 8.48
C HIS A 132 9.60 -11.06 9.63
N ASP A 133 9.66 -11.88 10.68
CA ASP A 133 10.54 -11.61 11.84
C ASP A 133 12.03 -11.66 11.46
N ALA A 134 12.38 -12.52 10.51
CA ALA A 134 13.75 -12.66 10.01
C ALA A 134 14.31 -11.37 9.40
N GLN A 135 13.46 -10.53 8.82
CA GLN A 135 13.83 -9.23 8.23
C GLN A 135 14.01 -8.11 9.27
N LYS A 136 13.69 -8.37 10.55
CA LYS A 136 13.77 -7.40 11.66
C LYS A 136 13.11 -6.06 11.30
N PRO A 137 11.80 -6.05 11.00
CA PRO A 137 11.13 -4.84 10.57
C PRO A 137 11.05 -3.81 11.70
N GLU A 138 11.25 -2.54 11.37
CA GLU A 138 11.09 -1.42 12.29
C GLU A 138 9.62 -1.00 12.37
N VAL A 139 9.09 -0.76 13.56
CA VAL A 139 7.74 -0.23 13.74
C VAL A 139 7.70 1.24 13.35
N LEU A 140 6.80 1.59 12.45
CA LEU A 140 6.63 2.95 11.95
C LEU A 140 5.28 3.50 12.36
N GLU A 141 5.30 4.57 13.17
CA GLU A 141 4.11 5.34 13.46
C GLU A 141 3.86 6.39 12.37
N LEU A 142 2.71 6.31 11.73
CA LEU A 142 2.31 7.28 10.71
C LEU A 142 1.72 8.54 11.34
N LYS A 143 2.20 9.69 10.89
CA LYS A 143 1.68 11.01 11.27
C LYS A 143 0.72 11.51 10.21
N TYR A 144 -0.48 11.93 10.59
CA TYR A 144 -1.51 12.55 9.73
C TYR A 144 -2.38 13.52 10.51
#